data_53f103065319007d43833eeaab531704
#
_entry.id   53f103065319007d43833eeaab531704
#
_cell.length_a   1.000
_cell.length_b   1.000
_cell.length_c   1.000
_cell.angle_alpha   90.00
_cell.angle_beta   90.00
_cell.angle_gamma   90.00
#
_symmetry.space_group_name_H-M   'P 1'
#
loop_
_entity.id
_entity.type
_entity.pdbx_description
1 polymer ?
#
loop_
_entity_poly.entity_id
_entity_poly.type
_entity_poly.pdbx_seq_one_letter_code
_entity_poly.pdbx_strand_id
1 'polypeptide(L)'
;MGYPMAGHLSKNESLEVYVYNRTECILDQWLTEYKGSKFNFDDANKRFDGLILCLKDDCSIIDVLINKNLISCLKSNSFIIDHSTTSLELVSSITEDKNIIKKNISFYDSPISGGEAGAIQGSLSVMFGGPEYKILTIESLMQHYSKSIVHVGPNGHGQLTKMVNQLCIGALIQGLSEGIAFGKSSGLNMNKVLDAISNGAAQSWQMDNRFKTMTNQKFNFGFAVDLMIKDLNIALMESAANGLNLDISKKVLKKYQELSNLGDGQLDTSSLIKLIK
;
A
#
# COMPACT_ATOMS: atom_id res chain seq x y z
N MET A 1 -4.10 -3.35 6.53
CA MET A 1 -3.36 -2.08 6.64
C MET A 1 -4.18 -1.04 7.42
N GLY A 2 -5.28 -0.53 6.90
CA GLY A 2 -6.06 0.55 7.54
C GLY A 2 -6.54 0.27 8.96
N TYR A 3 -6.84 -0.98 9.30
CA TYR A 3 -7.30 -1.39 10.63
C TYR A 3 -6.33 -0.97 11.76
N PRO A 4 -5.04 -1.41 11.77
CA PRO A 4 -4.09 -0.97 12.78
C PRO A 4 -3.71 0.51 12.66
N MET A 5 -3.71 1.10 11.46
CA MET A 5 -3.44 2.53 11.28
C MET A 5 -4.49 3.40 11.98
N ALA A 6 -5.77 3.09 11.82
CA ALA A 6 -6.85 3.75 12.56
C ALA A 6 -6.71 3.54 14.08
N GLY A 7 -6.27 2.34 14.52
CA GLY A 7 -5.99 2.04 15.91
C GLY A 7 -4.86 2.88 16.50
N HIS A 8 -3.80 3.16 15.73
CA HIS A 8 -2.74 4.07 16.16
C HIS A 8 -3.25 5.52 16.33
N LEU A 9 -4.07 6.01 15.40
CA LEU A 9 -4.67 7.34 15.50
C LEU A 9 -5.60 7.47 16.72
N SER A 10 -6.38 6.43 17.03
CA SER A 10 -7.34 6.45 18.14
C SER A 10 -6.68 6.49 19.53
N LYS A 11 -5.37 6.27 19.64
CA LYS A 11 -4.60 6.44 20.88
C LYS A 11 -4.32 7.90 21.20
N ASN A 12 -4.47 8.81 20.24
CA ASN A 12 -4.33 10.24 20.46
C ASN A 12 -5.67 10.83 20.93
N GLU A 13 -5.74 11.24 22.19
CA GLU A 13 -6.97 11.78 22.80
C GLU A 13 -7.46 13.11 22.20
N SER A 14 -6.62 13.80 21.43
CA SER A 14 -7.03 15.01 20.71
C SER A 14 -7.76 14.71 19.39
N LEU A 15 -7.81 13.44 18.96
CA LEU A 15 -8.46 13.01 17.73
C LEU A 15 -9.77 12.27 18.03
N GLU A 16 -10.84 12.71 17.39
CA GLU A 16 -12.10 11.97 17.37
C GLU A 16 -12.12 11.09 16.10
N VAL A 17 -11.94 9.76 16.28
CA VAL A 17 -11.76 8.82 15.18
C VAL A 17 -13.07 8.12 14.87
N TYR A 18 -13.53 8.25 13.62
CA TYR A 18 -14.64 7.51 13.06
C TYR A 18 -14.12 6.51 12.05
N VAL A 19 -14.59 5.27 12.10
CA VAL A 19 -14.14 4.19 11.23
C VAL A 19 -15.28 3.63 10.38
N TYR A 20 -14.94 3.26 9.15
CA TYR A 20 -15.80 2.56 8.22
C TYR A 20 -15.08 1.38 7.60
N ASN A 21 -15.75 0.26 7.51
CA ASN A 21 -15.33 -0.90 6.72
C ASN A 21 -16.56 -1.52 6.05
N ARG A 22 -16.39 -1.99 4.80
CA ARG A 22 -17.46 -2.70 4.07
C ARG A 22 -17.90 -3.97 4.79
N THR A 23 -16.98 -4.66 5.48
CA THR A 23 -17.23 -5.88 6.25
C THR A 23 -17.52 -5.50 7.70
N GLU A 24 -18.77 -5.65 8.13
CA GLU A 24 -19.26 -5.15 9.42
C GLU A 24 -18.58 -5.84 10.61
N CYS A 25 -18.38 -7.16 10.56
CA CYS A 25 -17.72 -7.87 11.67
C CYS A 25 -16.27 -7.39 11.92
N ILE A 26 -15.55 -6.91 10.92
CA ILE A 26 -14.22 -6.32 11.08
C ILE A 26 -14.33 -4.95 11.78
N LEU A 27 -15.37 -4.19 11.46
CA LEU A 27 -15.64 -2.92 12.11
C LEU A 27 -15.99 -3.11 13.59
N ASP A 28 -16.86 -4.08 13.90
CA ASP A 28 -17.25 -4.41 15.27
C ASP A 28 -16.05 -4.89 16.09
N GLN A 29 -15.19 -5.73 15.50
CA GLN A 29 -13.94 -6.14 16.14
C GLN A 29 -13.06 -4.92 16.45
N TRP A 30 -12.89 -3.99 15.50
CA TRP A 30 -12.08 -2.79 15.72
C TRP A 30 -12.60 -1.97 16.91
N LEU A 31 -13.91 -1.82 17.03
CA LEU A 31 -14.56 -1.09 18.13
C LEU A 31 -14.41 -1.77 19.51
N THR A 32 -14.09 -3.07 19.54
CA THR A 32 -13.74 -3.76 20.80
C THR A 32 -12.29 -3.55 21.21
N GLU A 33 -11.40 -3.32 20.27
CA GLU A 33 -9.96 -3.20 20.49
C GLU A 33 -9.48 -1.75 20.68
N TYR A 34 -10.19 -0.78 20.05
CA TYR A 34 -9.77 0.60 19.98
C TYR A 34 -10.89 1.58 20.35
N LYS A 35 -10.50 2.78 20.80
CA LYS A 35 -11.44 3.89 21.04
C LYS A 35 -11.82 4.52 19.69
N GLY A 36 -13.11 4.80 19.51
CA GLY A 36 -13.62 5.46 18.32
C GLY A 36 -15.10 5.19 18.10
N SER A 37 -15.62 5.61 16.97
CA SER A 37 -17.03 5.48 16.62
C SER A 37 -17.20 4.88 15.22
N LYS A 38 -18.30 4.15 15.03
CA LYS A 38 -18.72 3.69 13.71
C LYS A 38 -19.22 4.89 12.91
N PHE A 39 -18.76 4.99 11.66
CA PHE A 39 -19.34 5.94 10.71
C PHE A 39 -20.44 5.26 9.89
N ASN A 40 -21.59 5.90 9.81
CA ASN A 40 -22.71 5.52 8.95
C ASN A 40 -22.96 6.62 7.91
N PHE A 41 -23.16 6.24 6.64
CA PHE A 41 -23.44 7.19 5.56
C PHE A 41 -24.78 7.93 5.75
N ASP A 42 -25.70 7.35 6.50
CA ASP A 42 -27.00 7.98 6.83
C ASP A 42 -26.89 9.13 7.85
N ASP A 43 -25.72 9.32 8.46
CA ASP A 43 -25.48 10.39 9.45
C ASP A 43 -25.15 11.71 8.74
N ALA A 44 -26.14 12.29 8.07
CA ALA A 44 -26.01 13.47 7.21
C ALA A 44 -25.48 14.73 7.91
N ASN A 45 -25.45 14.76 9.25
CA ASN A 45 -25.03 15.94 10.02
C ASN A 45 -23.56 15.94 10.42
N LYS A 46 -22.83 14.82 10.28
CA LYS A 46 -21.40 14.76 10.62
C LYS A 46 -20.56 15.47 9.59
N ARG A 47 -19.59 16.23 10.09
CA ARG A 47 -18.63 16.99 9.28
C ARG A 47 -17.22 16.74 9.81
N PHE A 48 -16.35 16.19 8.95
CA PHE A 48 -14.98 15.80 9.30
C PHE A 48 -13.97 16.84 8.84
N ASP A 49 -12.91 16.98 9.63
CA ASP A 49 -11.75 17.82 9.32
C ASP A 49 -10.82 17.14 8.32
N GLY A 50 -10.84 15.80 8.27
CA GLY A 50 -10.04 15.02 7.34
C GLY A 50 -10.58 13.61 7.14
N LEU A 51 -10.15 13.00 6.06
CA LEU A 51 -10.45 11.62 5.68
C LEU A 51 -9.16 10.89 5.37
N ILE A 52 -9.01 9.69 5.90
CA ILE A 52 -7.89 8.80 5.60
C ILE A 52 -8.43 7.54 4.95
N LEU A 53 -7.95 7.24 3.75
CA LEU A 53 -8.34 6.08 2.95
C LEU A 53 -7.22 5.05 2.93
N CYS A 54 -7.59 3.77 2.98
CA CYS A 54 -6.67 2.66 2.75
C CYS A 54 -7.48 1.52 2.14
N LEU A 55 -7.71 1.61 0.85
CA LEU A 55 -8.59 0.73 0.07
C LEU A 55 -7.79 -0.09 -0.95
N LYS A 56 -8.47 -1.01 -1.63
CA LYS A 56 -7.83 -2.00 -2.49
C LYS A 56 -7.36 -1.41 -3.83
N ASP A 57 -8.22 -0.59 -4.47
CA ASP A 57 -8.08 -0.17 -5.86
C ASP A 57 -8.90 1.09 -6.17
N ASP A 58 -8.76 1.58 -7.39
CA ASP A 58 -9.45 2.77 -7.93
C ASP A 58 -10.96 2.65 -7.79
N CYS A 59 -11.54 1.49 -8.15
CA CYS A 59 -12.98 1.27 -8.06
C CYS A 59 -13.49 1.42 -6.63
N SER A 60 -12.73 0.94 -5.67
CA SER A 60 -13.07 1.06 -4.24
C SER A 60 -13.03 2.52 -3.75
N ILE A 61 -12.09 3.32 -4.25
CA ILE A 61 -12.00 4.76 -3.95
C ILE A 61 -13.19 5.50 -4.56
N ILE A 62 -13.48 5.26 -5.83
CA ILE A 62 -14.62 5.87 -6.54
C ILE A 62 -15.93 5.52 -5.83
N ASP A 63 -16.12 4.26 -5.43
CA ASP A 63 -17.33 3.84 -4.71
C ASP A 63 -17.53 4.63 -3.43
N VAL A 64 -16.49 4.78 -2.62
CA VAL A 64 -16.60 5.45 -1.32
C VAL A 64 -16.70 6.97 -1.46
N LEU A 65 -15.82 7.58 -2.25
CA LEU A 65 -15.76 9.05 -2.35
C LEU A 65 -16.90 9.62 -3.16
N ILE A 66 -17.22 9.02 -4.31
CA ILE A 66 -18.13 9.57 -5.31
C ILE A 66 -19.51 8.93 -5.18
N ASN A 67 -19.64 7.59 -5.33
CA ASN A 67 -20.94 6.92 -5.38
C ASN A 67 -21.67 7.00 -4.03
N LYS A 68 -20.95 6.81 -2.91
CA LYS A 68 -21.49 6.98 -1.55
C LYS A 68 -21.38 8.42 -1.04
N ASN A 69 -20.83 9.32 -1.85
CA ASN A 69 -20.75 10.75 -1.60
C ASN A 69 -20.10 11.13 -0.26
N LEU A 70 -19.01 10.42 0.13
CA LEU A 70 -18.29 10.70 1.38
C LEU A 70 -17.68 12.12 1.40
N ILE A 71 -17.40 12.70 0.24
CA ILE A 71 -16.95 14.10 0.10
C ILE A 71 -17.94 15.08 0.75
N SER A 72 -19.25 14.78 0.73
CA SER A 72 -20.26 15.64 1.35
C SER A 72 -20.08 15.79 2.85
N CYS A 73 -19.53 14.78 3.52
CA CYS A 73 -19.26 14.75 4.96
C CYS A 73 -18.00 15.52 5.37
N LEU A 74 -17.21 16.01 4.41
CA LEU A 74 -16.02 16.80 4.69
C LEU A 74 -16.36 18.29 4.85
N LYS A 75 -15.72 18.96 5.79
CA LYS A 75 -15.75 20.42 5.95
C LYS A 75 -15.07 21.10 4.77
N SER A 76 -15.36 22.39 4.56
CA SER A 76 -14.52 23.22 3.69
C SER A 76 -13.13 23.36 4.29
N ASN A 77 -12.10 23.42 3.43
CA ASN A 77 -10.69 23.45 3.81
C ASN A 77 -10.24 22.19 4.59
N SER A 78 -10.91 21.06 4.42
CA SER A 78 -10.49 19.75 4.96
C SER A 78 -9.39 19.11 4.09
N PHE A 79 -9.05 17.86 4.39
CA PHE A 79 -8.08 17.10 3.61
C PHE A 79 -8.51 15.65 3.41
N ILE A 80 -7.94 15.02 2.38
CA ILE A 80 -8.02 13.58 2.14
C ILE A 80 -6.59 13.06 2.03
N ILE A 81 -6.25 12.02 2.81
CA ILE A 81 -5.01 11.25 2.71
C ILE A 81 -5.39 9.88 2.15
N ASP A 82 -4.92 9.54 0.95
CA ASP A 82 -5.16 8.24 0.35
C ASP A 82 -3.91 7.38 0.38
N HIS A 83 -3.92 6.35 1.22
CA HIS A 83 -2.86 5.36 1.35
C HIS A 83 -2.99 4.18 0.38
N SER A 84 -4.01 4.18 -0.44
CA SER A 84 -4.22 3.16 -1.48
C SER A 84 -3.18 3.29 -2.59
N THR A 85 -2.83 2.18 -3.23
CA THR A 85 -2.05 2.22 -4.48
C THR A 85 -3.02 2.24 -5.66
N THR A 86 -3.05 3.37 -6.36
CA THR A 86 -4.03 3.73 -7.39
C THR A 86 -3.36 4.31 -8.63
N SER A 87 -4.15 4.49 -9.71
CA SER A 87 -3.68 5.11 -10.94
C SER A 87 -3.50 6.64 -10.80
N LEU A 88 -2.68 7.23 -11.67
CA LEU A 88 -2.57 8.69 -11.79
C LEU A 88 -3.86 9.31 -12.34
N GLU A 89 -4.58 8.58 -13.18
CA GLU A 89 -5.88 8.99 -13.72
C GLU A 89 -6.89 9.21 -12.59
N LEU A 90 -6.94 8.31 -11.60
CA LEU A 90 -7.79 8.49 -10.42
C LEU A 90 -7.37 9.72 -9.62
N VAL A 91 -6.07 9.92 -9.36
CA VAL A 91 -5.57 11.09 -8.64
C VAL A 91 -6.02 12.38 -9.33
N SER A 92 -5.86 12.46 -10.66
CA SER A 92 -6.32 13.62 -11.45
C SER A 92 -7.82 13.81 -11.34
N SER A 93 -8.60 12.73 -11.51
CA SER A 93 -10.07 12.80 -11.45
C SER A 93 -10.60 13.29 -10.10
N ILE A 94 -9.94 12.90 -9.00
CA ILE A 94 -10.32 13.37 -7.66
C ILE A 94 -9.94 14.83 -7.47
N THR A 95 -8.73 15.23 -7.85
CA THR A 95 -8.28 16.62 -7.67
C THR A 95 -9.07 17.61 -8.52
N GLU A 96 -9.63 17.17 -9.64
CA GLU A 96 -10.47 17.95 -10.55
C GLU A 96 -11.97 17.86 -10.21
N ASP A 97 -12.38 17.07 -9.23
CA ASP A 97 -13.79 16.96 -8.83
C ASP A 97 -14.33 18.30 -8.31
N LYS A 98 -15.52 18.67 -8.82
CA LYS A 98 -16.15 19.96 -8.53
C LYS A 98 -16.43 20.18 -7.04
N ASN A 99 -16.71 19.12 -6.28
CA ASN A 99 -16.98 19.24 -4.84
C ASN A 99 -15.67 19.41 -4.06
N ILE A 100 -14.60 18.72 -4.48
CA ILE A 100 -13.24 18.90 -3.95
C ILE A 100 -12.80 20.33 -4.12
N ILE A 101 -12.89 20.86 -5.34
CA ILE A 101 -12.53 22.25 -5.67
C ILE A 101 -13.40 23.26 -4.91
N LYS A 102 -14.73 23.08 -4.96
CA LYS A 102 -15.69 24.00 -4.32
C LYS A 102 -15.49 24.10 -2.80
N LYS A 103 -15.15 22.99 -2.15
CA LYS A 103 -14.90 22.95 -0.71
C LYS A 103 -13.45 23.26 -0.33
N ASN A 104 -12.58 23.49 -1.30
CA ASN A 104 -11.14 23.67 -1.11
C ASN A 104 -10.52 22.52 -0.28
N ILE A 105 -10.81 21.26 -0.66
CA ILE A 105 -10.29 20.07 0.00
C ILE A 105 -8.91 19.76 -0.59
N SER A 106 -7.91 19.60 0.27
CA SER A 106 -6.57 19.19 -0.14
C SER A 106 -6.51 17.66 -0.25
N PHE A 107 -6.14 17.15 -1.42
CA PHE A 107 -5.92 15.71 -1.63
C PHE A 107 -4.44 15.37 -1.58
N TYR A 108 -4.09 14.27 -0.90
CA TYR A 108 -2.73 13.76 -0.79
C TYR A 108 -2.72 12.27 -1.15
N ASP A 109 -2.12 11.93 -2.29
CA ASP A 109 -1.83 10.55 -2.65
C ASP A 109 -0.62 10.09 -1.85
N SER A 110 -0.85 9.19 -0.90
CA SER A 110 0.10 8.86 0.18
C SER A 110 0.32 7.36 0.32
N PRO A 111 0.64 6.62 -0.77
CA PRO A 111 0.83 5.19 -0.68
C PRO A 111 1.95 4.82 0.30
N ILE A 112 1.85 3.58 0.81
CA ILE A 112 2.65 3.10 1.92
C ILE A 112 3.45 1.85 1.57
N SER A 113 4.55 1.65 2.29
CA SER A 113 5.37 0.45 2.26
C SER A 113 5.66 -0.03 3.68
N GLY A 114 5.89 -1.34 3.86
CA GLY A 114 6.16 -1.97 5.17
C GLY A 114 5.23 -3.14 5.48
N GLY A 115 4.19 -3.37 4.67
CA GLY A 115 3.24 -4.48 4.81
C GLY A 115 2.42 -4.42 6.10
N GLU A 116 1.70 -5.50 6.38
CA GLU A 116 0.84 -5.62 7.56
C GLU A 116 1.63 -5.47 8.86
N ALA A 117 2.81 -6.10 8.94
CA ALA A 117 3.68 -5.99 10.11
C ALA A 117 4.10 -4.55 10.40
N GLY A 118 4.45 -3.78 9.37
CA GLY A 118 4.76 -2.36 9.51
C GLY A 118 3.57 -1.53 9.98
N ALA A 119 2.36 -1.84 9.50
CA ALA A 119 1.15 -1.17 9.94
C ALA A 119 0.82 -1.46 11.41
N ILE A 120 0.93 -2.73 11.84
CA ILE A 120 0.71 -3.14 13.23
C ILE A 120 1.72 -2.47 14.17
N GLN A 121 3.00 -2.40 13.77
CA GLN A 121 4.08 -1.81 14.56
C GLN A 121 4.11 -0.27 14.53
N GLY A 122 3.29 0.39 13.70
CA GLY A 122 3.37 1.83 13.49
C GLY A 122 4.68 2.27 12.82
N SER A 123 5.25 1.43 11.96
CA SER A 123 6.58 1.62 11.36
C SER A 123 6.57 1.69 9.83
N LEU A 124 5.46 2.14 9.24
CA LEU A 124 5.30 2.28 7.79
C LEU A 124 6.26 3.32 7.21
N SER A 125 6.56 3.18 5.93
CA SER A 125 7.15 4.23 5.11
C SER A 125 6.06 4.82 4.23
N VAL A 126 5.87 6.12 4.30
CA VAL A 126 4.89 6.89 3.52
C VAL A 126 5.63 7.74 2.51
N MET A 127 5.25 7.65 1.26
CA MET A 127 5.68 8.51 0.17
C MET A 127 4.46 9.27 -0.33
N PHE A 128 4.40 10.60 -0.15
CA PHE A 128 3.19 11.31 -0.47
C PHE A 128 3.40 12.48 -1.42
N GLY A 129 2.43 12.66 -2.31
CA GLY A 129 2.29 13.79 -3.20
C GLY A 129 1.08 14.64 -2.81
N GLY A 130 1.16 15.93 -3.09
CA GLY A 130 0.07 16.85 -2.83
C GLY A 130 0.52 18.28 -2.62
N PRO A 131 -0.43 19.21 -2.37
CA PRO A 131 -0.09 20.61 -2.19
C PRO A 131 0.76 20.84 -0.92
N GLU A 132 1.63 21.84 -0.94
CA GLU A 132 2.44 22.22 0.23
C GLU A 132 1.60 22.70 1.42
N TYR A 133 0.39 23.12 1.14
CA TYR A 133 -0.57 23.54 2.16
C TYR A 133 -0.92 22.39 3.10
N LYS A 134 -0.82 22.62 4.41
CA LYS A 134 -1.07 21.64 5.49
C LYS A 134 -0.08 20.46 5.60
N ILE A 135 1.06 20.47 4.94
CA ILE A 135 2.04 19.36 5.04
C ILE A 135 2.31 19.00 6.51
N LEU A 136 2.59 19.97 7.38
CA LEU A 136 2.88 19.70 8.80
C LEU A 136 1.72 18.99 9.52
N THR A 137 0.47 19.34 9.20
CA THR A 137 -0.71 18.66 9.76
C THR A 137 -0.79 17.23 9.26
N ILE A 138 -0.58 17.01 7.97
CA ILE A 138 -0.64 15.70 7.32
C ILE A 138 0.47 14.78 7.85
N GLU A 139 1.69 15.28 7.93
CA GLU A 139 2.83 14.53 8.50
C GLU A 139 2.60 14.18 9.97
N SER A 140 2.09 15.12 10.78
CA SER A 140 1.77 14.88 12.20
C SER A 140 0.76 13.75 12.37
N LEU A 141 -0.25 13.63 11.51
CA LEU A 141 -1.19 12.52 11.53
C LEU A 141 -0.52 11.20 11.13
N MET A 142 0.26 11.22 10.04
CA MET A 142 0.93 10.01 9.54
C MET A 142 2.02 9.49 10.48
N GLN A 143 2.62 10.32 11.34
CA GLN A 143 3.61 9.93 12.35
C GLN A 143 3.06 8.91 13.37
N HIS A 144 1.74 8.85 13.58
CA HIS A 144 1.15 7.88 14.50
C HIS A 144 1.33 6.42 14.06
N TYR A 145 1.48 6.16 12.76
CA TYR A 145 1.58 4.81 12.19
C TYR A 145 2.75 4.61 11.22
N SER A 146 3.67 5.58 11.15
CA SER A 146 4.82 5.48 10.24
C SER A 146 6.11 6.01 10.86
N LYS A 147 7.24 5.42 10.44
CA LYS A 147 8.60 5.81 10.85
C LYS A 147 9.31 6.69 9.84
N SER A 148 8.84 6.72 8.60
CA SER A 148 9.41 7.50 7.50
C SER A 148 8.28 8.11 6.70
N ILE A 149 8.32 9.42 6.54
CA ILE A 149 7.31 10.18 5.81
C ILE A 149 8.06 11.15 4.91
N VAL A 150 7.81 11.07 3.60
CA VAL A 150 8.50 11.93 2.63
C VAL A 150 7.51 12.56 1.68
N HIS A 151 7.44 13.90 1.68
CA HIS A 151 6.74 14.65 0.63
C HIS A 151 7.60 14.63 -0.63
N VAL A 152 7.11 13.98 -1.68
CA VAL A 152 7.88 13.73 -2.91
C VAL A 152 7.51 14.67 -4.07
N GLY A 153 6.57 15.59 -3.85
CA GLY A 153 6.18 16.58 -4.86
C GLY A 153 4.67 16.76 -4.98
N PRO A 154 4.17 17.30 -6.09
CA PRO A 154 2.74 17.52 -6.31
C PRO A 154 1.93 16.22 -6.35
N ASN A 155 0.60 16.34 -6.49
CA ASN A 155 -0.30 15.19 -6.63
C ASN A 155 0.15 14.23 -7.74
N GLY A 156 0.04 12.94 -7.47
CA GLY A 156 0.50 11.84 -8.32
C GLY A 156 1.94 11.41 -8.05
N HIS A 157 2.81 12.26 -7.47
CA HIS A 157 4.20 11.89 -7.19
C HIS A 157 4.34 10.82 -6.10
N GLY A 158 3.41 10.75 -5.16
CA GLY A 158 3.33 9.64 -4.20
C GLY A 158 3.10 8.31 -4.91
N GLN A 159 2.11 8.25 -5.82
CA GLN A 159 1.81 7.05 -6.61
C GLN A 159 2.97 6.68 -7.53
N LEU A 160 3.59 7.64 -8.24
CA LEU A 160 4.78 7.39 -9.06
C LEU A 160 5.92 6.81 -8.24
N THR A 161 6.18 7.35 -7.05
CA THR A 161 7.19 6.81 -6.13
C THR A 161 6.85 5.39 -5.68
N LYS A 162 5.57 5.11 -5.42
CA LYS A 162 5.11 3.75 -5.14
C LYS A 162 5.32 2.80 -6.32
N MET A 163 5.10 3.25 -7.56
CA MET A 163 5.40 2.44 -8.75
C MET A 163 6.88 2.07 -8.83
N VAL A 164 7.79 3.02 -8.57
CA VAL A 164 9.23 2.73 -8.48
C VAL A 164 9.51 1.66 -7.42
N ASN A 165 8.91 1.79 -6.23
CA ASN A 165 9.06 0.80 -5.16
C ASN A 165 8.60 -0.60 -5.60
N GLN A 166 7.44 -0.72 -6.26
CA GLN A 166 6.87 -2.01 -6.67
C GLN A 166 7.67 -2.66 -7.81
N LEU A 167 8.18 -1.89 -8.75
CA LEU A 167 9.09 -2.38 -9.80
C LEU A 167 10.37 -2.97 -9.18
N CYS A 168 10.97 -2.27 -8.20
CA CYS A 168 12.15 -2.78 -7.49
C CYS A 168 11.83 -4.07 -6.71
N ILE A 169 10.73 -4.10 -5.95
CA ILE A 169 10.35 -5.29 -5.15
C ILE A 169 10.12 -6.50 -6.05
N GLY A 170 9.41 -6.34 -7.16
CA GLY A 170 9.15 -7.44 -8.08
C GLY A 170 10.44 -8.08 -8.61
N ALA A 171 11.38 -7.25 -9.04
CA ALA A 171 12.69 -7.71 -9.55
C ALA A 171 13.54 -8.37 -8.45
N LEU A 172 13.57 -7.78 -7.24
CA LEU A 172 14.30 -8.32 -6.09
C LEU A 172 13.79 -9.70 -5.68
N ILE A 173 12.47 -9.90 -5.59
CA ILE A 173 11.87 -11.19 -5.24
C ILE A 173 12.18 -12.24 -6.31
N GLN A 174 12.13 -11.88 -7.59
CA GLN A 174 12.47 -12.81 -8.67
C GLN A 174 13.94 -13.24 -8.58
N GLY A 175 14.87 -12.30 -8.42
CA GLY A 175 16.29 -12.61 -8.28
C GLY A 175 16.58 -13.47 -7.06
N LEU A 176 15.94 -13.17 -5.93
CA LEU A 176 16.05 -13.95 -4.69
C LEU A 176 15.51 -15.37 -4.87
N SER A 177 14.39 -15.52 -5.59
CA SER A 177 13.80 -16.82 -5.89
C SER A 177 14.76 -17.71 -6.71
N GLU A 178 15.39 -17.14 -7.74
CA GLU A 178 16.36 -17.84 -8.57
C GLU A 178 17.62 -18.22 -7.78
N GLY A 179 18.13 -17.30 -6.95
CA GLY A 179 19.30 -17.54 -6.10
C GLY A 179 19.06 -18.67 -5.09
N ILE A 180 17.89 -18.69 -4.44
CA ILE A 180 17.52 -19.75 -3.50
C ILE A 180 17.37 -21.10 -4.23
N ALA A 181 16.71 -21.11 -5.39
CA ALA A 181 16.54 -22.35 -6.18
C ALA A 181 17.90 -22.91 -6.63
N PHE A 182 18.79 -22.04 -7.13
CA PHE A 182 20.15 -22.42 -7.50
C PHE A 182 20.92 -23.01 -6.32
N GLY A 183 20.91 -22.36 -5.16
CA GLY A 183 21.60 -22.84 -3.98
C GLY A 183 21.09 -24.19 -3.51
N LYS A 184 19.76 -24.42 -3.52
CA LYS A 184 19.16 -25.71 -3.20
C LYS A 184 19.56 -26.81 -4.18
N SER A 185 19.47 -26.54 -5.48
CA SER A 185 19.85 -27.51 -6.52
C SER A 185 21.34 -27.88 -6.48
N SER A 186 22.18 -26.98 -5.99
CA SER A 186 23.62 -27.17 -5.77
C SER A 186 23.95 -27.85 -4.44
N GLY A 187 22.95 -28.25 -3.63
CA GLY A 187 23.15 -28.91 -2.34
C GLY A 187 23.69 -28.05 -1.22
N LEU A 188 23.57 -26.71 -1.33
CA LEU A 188 24.07 -25.78 -0.33
C LEU A 188 23.18 -25.77 0.93
N ASN A 189 23.80 -25.55 2.08
CA ASN A 189 23.06 -25.26 3.32
C ASN A 189 22.53 -23.80 3.27
N MET A 190 21.23 -23.66 3.04
CA MET A 190 20.62 -22.34 2.81
C MET A 190 20.70 -21.39 4.00
N ASN A 191 20.82 -21.89 5.25
CA ASN A 191 21.06 -21.02 6.40
C ASN A 191 22.46 -20.41 6.34
N LYS A 192 23.48 -21.23 6.03
CA LYS A 192 24.87 -20.74 5.86
C LYS A 192 24.98 -19.80 4.67
N VAL A 193 24.22 -20.04 3.59
CA VAL A 193 24.17 -19.12 2.43
C VAL A 193 23.62 -17.77 2.89
N LEU A 194 22.49 -17.75 3.60
CA LEU A 194 21.90 -16.51 4.12
C LEU A 194 22.90 -15.77 5.02
N ASP A 195 23.51 -16.45 5.97
CA ASP A 195 24.51 -15.84 6.90
C ASP A 195 25.67 -15.21 6.12
N ALA A 196 26.13 -15.84 5.03
CA ALA A 196 27.25 -15.35 4.22
C ALA A 196 26.89 -14.11 3.38
N ILE A 197 25.65 -14.00 2.86
CA ILE A 197 25.29 -12.95 1.89
C ILE A 197 24.45 -11.82 2.49
N SER A 198 23.86 -11.98 3.69
CA SER A 198 22.95 -11.01 4.29
C SER A 198 23.60 -9.67 4.66
N ASN A 199 24.94 -9.64 4.79
CA ASN A 199 25.70 -8.41 5.06
C ASN A 199 26.51 -7.92 3.83
N GLY A 200 26.29 -8.53 2.67
CA GLY A 200 26.98 -8.20 1.42
C GLY A 200 26.12 -7.33 0.48
N ALA A 201 26.66 -7.10 -0.70
CA ALA A 201 26.04 -6.25 -1.72
C ALA A 201 24.68 -6.74 -2.24
N ALA A 202 24.34 -8.02 -2.05
CA ALA A 202 23.06 -8.61 -2.42
C ALA A 202 21.97 -8.44 -1.35
N GLN A 203 22.31 -7.89 -0.18
CA GLN A 203 21.36 -7.68 0.93
C GLN A 203 20.18 -6.82 0.48
N SER A 204 19.01 -7.18 0.97
CA SER A 204 17.78 -6.42 0.77
C SER A 204 16.78 -6.75 1.87
N TRP A 205 15.80 -5.84 2.11
CA TRP A 205 14.70 -6.13 3.02
C TRP A 205 13.98 -7.45 2.65
N GLN A 206 13.87 -7.75 1.37
CA GLN A 206 13.27 -9.01 0.91
C GLN A 206 14.11 -10.23 1.32
N MET A 207 15.43 -10.13 1.24
CA MET A 207 16.32 -11.20 1.73
C MET A 207 16.15 -11.40 3.23
N ASP A 208 16.22 -10.34 4.03
CA ASP A 208 16.12 -10.45 5.49
C ASP A 208 14.80 -11.03 5.97
N ASN A 209 13.69 -10.67 5.30
CA ASN A 209 12.35 -10.99 5.76
C ASN A 209 11.66 -12.14 5.00
N ARG A 210 12.20 -12.57 3.86
CA ARG A 210 11.58 -13.59 2.99
C ARG A 210 12.43 -14.81 2.71
N PHE A 211 13.75 -14.73 2.80
CA PHE A 211 14.65 -15.85 2.46
C PHE A 211 14.27 -17.14 3.19
N LYS A 212 14.09 -17.09 4.51
CA LYS A 212 13.76 -18.27 5.34
C LYS A 212 12.37 -18.82 5.01
N THR A 213 11.38 -17.95 4.81
CA THR A 213 10.02 -18.38 4.47
C THR A 213 9.96 -19.00 3.06
N MET A 214 10.67 -18.43 2.08
CA MET A 214 10.82 -18.98 0.73
C MET A 214 11.52 -20.35 0.75
N THR A 215 12.59 -20.46 1.53
CA THR A 215 13.31 -21.72 1.68
C THR A 215 12.41 -22.83 2.27
N ASN A 216 11.51 -22.47 3.19
CA ASN A 216 10.59 -23.36 3.88
C ASN A 216 9.19 -23.45 3.24
N GLN A 217 8.98 -22.87 2.06
CA GLN A 217 7.71 -22.89 1.31
C GLN A 217 6.50 -22.37 2.12
N LYS A 218 6.69 -21.30 2.90
CA LYS A 218 5.63 -20.67 3.71
C LYS A 218 5.27 -19.31 3.12
N PHE A 219 3.99 -19.13 2.72
CA PHE A 219 3.56 -17.93 1.97
C PHE A 219 2.20 -17.35 2.42
N ASN A 220 1.55 -17.90 3.46
CA ASN A 220 0.23 -17.45 3.95
C ASN A 220 0.35 -16.21 4.86
N PHE A 221 0.93 -15.12 4.33
CA PHE A 221 1.13 -13.85 5.03
C PHE A 221 1.50 -12.76 4.01
N GLY A 222 1.69 -11.55 4.48
CA GLY A 222 2.39 -10.48 3.75
C GLY A 222 1.57 -9.77 2.68
N PHE A 223 2.10 -9.67 1.46
CA PHE A 223 1.52 -8.91 0.37
C PHE A 223 1.10 -9.81 -0.78
N ALA A 224 -0.21 -9.87 -1.04
CA ALA A 224 -0.81 -10.80 -1.99
C ALA A 224 -0.31 -10.62 -3.43
N VAL A 225 -0.09 -11.74 -4.13
CA VAL A 225 0.26 -11.79 -5.56
C VAL A 225 -0.71 -10.95 -6.40
N ASP A 226 -2.02 -11.05 -6.19
CA ASP A 226 -3.02 -10.30 -6.96
C ASP A 226 -2.87 -8.78 -6.80
N LEU A 227 -2.46 -8.32 -5.62
CA LEU A 227 -2.18 -6.89 -5.39
C LEU A 227 -0.90 -6.45 -6.09
N MET A 228 0.13 -7.30 -6.14
CA MET A 228 1.36 -7.01 -6.90
C MET A 228 1.08 -6.98 -8.40
N ILE A 229 0.22 -7.87 -8.93
CA ILE A 229 -0.23 -7.82 -10.32
C ILE A 229 -0.89 -6.47 -10.64
N LYS A 230 -1.79 -6.02 -9.77
CA LYS A 230 -2.43 -4.70 -9.91
C LYS A 230 -1.39 -3.59 -9.95
N ASP A 231 -0.48 -3.56 -8.98
CA ASP A 231 0.53 -2.50 -8.85
C ASP A 231 1.49 -2.47 -10.03
N LEU A 232 1.96 -3.65 -10.50
CA LEU A 232 2.82 -3.75 -11.67
C LEU A 232 2.10 -3.36 -12.97
N ASN A 233 0.81 -3.66 -13.11
CA ASN A 233 0.02 -3.21 -14.27
C ASN A 233 -0.05 -1.67 -14.30
N ILE A 234 -0.34 -1.01 -13.19
CA ILE A 234 -0.35 0.46 -13.09
C ILE A 234 1.03 1.02 -13.51
N ALA A 235 2.10 0.48 -12.94
CA ALA A 235 3.46 0.94 -13.24
C ALA A 235 3.85 0.74 -14.72
N LEU A 236 3.45 -0.39 -15.31
CA LEU A 236 3.75 -0.68 -16.72
C LEU A 236 2.90 0.14 -17.70
N MET A 237 1.66 0.46 -17.35
CA MET A 237 0.83 1.38 -18.14
C MET A 237 1.46 2.77 -18.16
N GLU A 238 1.86 3.29 -16.99
CA GLU A 238 2.51 4.59 -16.87
C GLU A 238 3.87 4.62 -17.60
N SER A 239 4.68 3.55 -17.48
CA SER A 239 5.95 3.48 -18.19
C SER A 239 5.79 3.50 -19.71
N ALA A 240 4.74 2.84 -20.23
CA ALA A 240 4.43 2.83 -21.65
C ALA A 240 3.98 4.22 -22.14
N ALA A 241 3.18 4.94 -21.37
CA ALA A 241 2.78 6.32 -21.66
C ALA A 241 4.00 7.26 -21.73
N ASN A 242 5.05 7.00 -20.93
CA ASN A 242 6.31 7.72 -20.94
C ASN A 242 7.33 7.19 -21.96
N GLY A 243 6.95 6.24 -22.82
CA GLY A 243 7.83 5.67 -23.85
C GLY A 243 8.92 4.72 -23.31
N LEU A 244 8.81 4.25 -22.07
CA LEU A 244 9.78 3.34 -21.45
C LEU A 244 9.38 1.88 -21.65
N ASN A 245 10.37 1.03 -21.97
CA ASN A 245 10.20 -0.41 -22.04
C ASN A 245 10.89 -1.09 -20.84
N LEU A 246 10.09 -1.68 -19.92
CA LEU A 246 10.55 -2.33 -18.71
C LEU A 246 10.47 -3.86 -18.86
N ASP A 247 11.42 -4.45 -19.60
CA ASP A 247 11.39 -5.88 -19.97
C ASP A 247 11.40 -6.83 -18.76
N ILE A 248 12.19 -6.55 -17.74
CA ILE A 248 12.26 -7.37 -16.52
C ILE A 248 10.92 -7.35 -15.81
N SER A 249 10.33 -6.18 -15.60
CA SER A 249 9.06 -6.03 -14.90
C SER A 249 7.89 -6.70 -15.65
N LYS A 250 7.91 -6.65 -17.01
CA LYS A 250 6.94 -7.38 -17.83
C LYS A 250 7.05 -8.91 -17.67
N LYS A 251 8.28 -9.45 -17.57
CA LYS A 251 8.49 -10.88 -17.33
C LYS A 251 8.04 -11.27 -15.91
N VAL A 252 8.34 -10.45 -14.92
CA VAL A 252 7.92 -10.67 -13.53
C VAL A 252 6.40 -10.64 -13.40
N LEU A 253 5.74 -9.67 -14.04
CA LEU A 253 4.27 -9.60 -14.08
C LEU A 253 3.66 -10.89 -14.63
N LYS A 254 4.17 -11.40 -15.75
CA LYS A 254 3.68 -12.67 -16.35
C LYS A 254 3.79 -13.85 -15.36
N LYS A 255 4.89 -13.94 -14.61
CA LYS A 255 5.06 -14.98 -13.59
C LYS A 255 4.06 -14.83 -12.44
N TYR A 256 3.79 -13.62 -11.98
CA TYR A 256 2.74 -13.40 -10.97
C TYR A 256 1.36 -13.78 -11.51
N GLN A 257 1.05 -13.46 -12.77
CA GLN A 257 -0.19 -13.87 -13.42
C GLN A 257 -0.30 -15.41 -13.51
N GLU A 258 0.81 -16.09 -13.79
CA GLU A 258 0.85 -17.57 -13.77
C GLU A 258 0.52 -18.11 -12.37
N LEU A 259 1.11 -17.56 -11.30
CA LEU A 259 0.78 -17.93 -9.93
C LEU A 259 -0.70 -17.71 -9.59
N SER A 260 -1.24 -16.55 -9.95
CA SER A 260 -2.67 -16.25 -9.72
C SER A 260 -3.57 -17.25 -10.43
N ASN A 261 -3.25 -17.61 -11.69
CA ASN A 261 -3.99 -18.61 -12.47
C ASN A 261 -3.92 -20.02 -11.86
N LEU A 262 -2.84 -20.33 -11.11
CA LEU A 262 -2.71 -21.58 -10.36
C LEU A 262 -3.47 -21.59 -9.02
N GLY A 263 -4.17 -20.50 -8.69
CA GLY A 263 -4.92 -20.34 -7.43
C GLY A 263 -4.12 -19.73 -6.28
N ASP A 264 -2.89 -19.29 -6.51
CA ASP A 264 -1.98 -18.75 -5.51
C ASP A 264 -2.07 -17.22 -5.35
N GLY A 265 -3.11 -16.59 -5.90
CA GLY A 265 -3.27 -15.12 -5.94
C GLY A 265 -3.29 -14.43 -4.58
N GLN A 266 -3.64 -15.15 -3.51
CA GLN A 266 -3.68 -14.62 -2.13
C GLN A 266 -2.39 -14.89 -1.34
N LEU A 267 -1.44 -15.65 -1.88
CA LEU A 267 -0.15 -15.88 -1.25
C LEU A 267 0.75 -14.64 -1.31
N ASP A 268 1.73 -14.56 -0.39
CA ASP A 268 2.76 -13.52 -0.41
C ASP A 268 3.53 -13.52 -1.73
N THR A 269 3.91 -12.36 -2.21
CA THR A 269 4.67 -12.17 -3.46
C THR A 269 5.94 -13.03 -3.56
N SER A 270 6.52 -13.43 -2.43
CA SER A 270 7.67 -14.33 -2.38
C SER A 270 7.36 -15.76 -2.86
N SER A 271 6.08 -16.11 -3.07
CA SER A 271 5.66 -17.39 -3.66
C SER A 271 6.10 -17.56 -5.13
N LEU A 272 6.68 -16.54 -5.79
CA LEU A 272 7.31 -16.65 -7.12
C LEU A 272 8.29 -17.84 -7.21
N ILE A 273 8.96 -18.17 -6.12
CA ILE A 273 9.88 -19.33 -6.07
C ILE A 273 9.20 -20.66 -6.43
N LYS A 274 7.88 -20.79 -6.26
CA LYS A 274 7.12 -22.01 -6.61
C LYS A 274 7.15 -22.31 -8.10
N LEU A 275 7.38 -21.33 -8.97
CA LEU A 275 7.45 -21.49 -10.42
C LEU A 275 8.83 -21.94 -10.91
N ILE A 276 9.82 -22.02 -10.04
CA ILE A 276 11.17 -22.43 -10.40
C ILE A 276 11.31 -23.92 -10.11
N LYS A 277 11.51 -24.69 -11.18
CA LYS A 277 11.64 -26.16 -11.14
C LYS A 277 13.09 -26.58 -10.99
#